data_6ca25696c58ebe6b644eefad0938433e
#
_entry.id   6ca25696c58ebe6b644eefad0938433e
#
_cell.length_a   1.000
_cell.length_b   1.000
_cell.length_c   1.000
_cell.angle_alpha   90.00
_cell.angle_beta   90.00
_cell.angle_gamma   90.00
#
_symmetry.space_group_name_H-M   'P 1'
#
loop_
_entity.id
_entity.type
_entity.pdbx_description
1 polymer ?
#
loop_
_entity_poly.entity_id
_entity_poly.type
_entity_poly.pdbx_seq_one_letter_code
_entity_poly.pdbx_strand_id
1 'polypeptide(L)'
;MRLFYSLAFLALYITPCYAAQLALIIDDIGYRHTDEAVLTLPSTVTLSVLPHTPLSKQLAKAGHAKGHEIMLHLPMEALNGKALGPGGLTSTMNEAQIRTKVLDAIASVPFAKGMNNHMGSLLTQLDEPMLWVMESLKQKQLYFVDSMTTQFTRARDKADLLGVPTLKRQLFLDNNLSESALEKQFNLMVEQAHIQGNLVAIAHPHPETIRFLRANLARLKAEGIELVPTSKLLPIDLVHREPTNPTVRLK
;
A
#
# COMPACT_ATOMS: atom_id res chain seq x y z
N MET A 1 48.55 -48.77 22.70
CA MET A 1 48.40 -47.32 22.49
C MET A 1 47.33 -47.15 21.39
N ARG A 2 46.06 -46.86 21.80
CA ARG A 2 44.96 -46.71 20.87
C ARG A 2 44.70 -45.19 20.68
N LEU A 3 44.96 -44.69 19.45
CA LEU A 3 44.66 -43.32 19.06
C LEU A 3 43.14 -43.21 18.79
N PHE A 4 42.46 -42.37 19.59
CA PHE A 4 41.08 -41.95 19.31
C PHE A 4 41.14 -40.72 18.41
N TYR A 5 40.69 -40.85 17.16
CA TYR A 5 40.42 -39.70 16.29
C TYR A 5 39.02 -39.17 16.60
N SER A 6 38.97 -38.00 17.24
CA SER A 6 37.71 -37.25 17.41
C SER A 6 37.38 -36.52 16.10
N LEU A 7 36.36 -36.98 15.38
CA LEU A 7 35.80 -36.26 14.23
C LEU A 7 34.92 -35.13 14.78
N ALA A 8 35.38 -33.89 14.68
CA ALA A 8 34.56 -32.72 14.98
C ALA A 8 33.61 -32.47 13.79
N PHE A 9 32.33 -32.69 13.99
CA PHE A 9 31.27 -32.35 13.00
C PHE A 9 31.04 -30.84 13.08
N LEU A 10 31.52 -30.09 12.08
CA LEU A 10 31.21 -28.68 11.90
C LEU A 10 29.79 -28.57 11.32
N ALA A 11 28.79 -28.32 12.18
CA ALA A 11 27.42 -28.03 11.74
C ALA A 11 27.40 -26.66 11.07
N LEU A 12 27.30 -26.62 9.74
CA LEU A 12 26.98 -25.41 9.00
C LEU A 12 25.54 -25.01 9.36
N TYR A 13 25.39 -23.98 10.16
CA TYR A 13 24.11 -23.30 10.36
C TYR A 13 23.80 -22.52 9.08
N ILE A 14 22.97 -23.10 8.21
CA ILE A 14 22.36 -22.37 7.08
C ILE A 14 21.27 -21.49 7.70
N THR A 15 21.60 -20.22 7.97
CA THR A 15 20.58 -19.22 8.29
C THR A 15 19.69 -19.05 7.07
N PRO A 16 18.36 -19.20 7.19
CA PRO A 16 17.47 -18.92 6.06
C PRO A 16 17.65 -17.45 5.66
N CYS A 17 18.23 -17.24 4.48
CA CYS A 17 18.27 -15.92 3.86
C CYS A 17 16.85 -15.63 3.34
N TYR A 18 16.03 -14.92 4.12
CA TYR A 18 14.77 -14.42 3.64
C TYR A 18 15.07 -13.37 2.56
N ALA A 19 14.56 -13.58 1.36
CA ALA A 19 14.62 -12.56 0.31
C ALA A 19 13.91 -11.30 0.82
N ALA A 20 14.51 -10.13 0.59
CA ALA A 20 13.83 -8.87 0.88
C ALA A 20 12.56 -8.77 0.03
N GLN A 21 11.48 -8.22 0.59
CA GLN A 21 10.21 -8.11 -0.10
C GLN A 21 9.88 -6.65 -0.41
N LEU A 22 9.43 -6.40 -1.63
CA LEU A 22 9.02 -5.08 -2.11
C LEU A 22 7.56 -5.12 -2.54
N ALA A 23 6.72 -4.25 -1.99
CA ALA A 23 5.41 -3.91 -2.53
C ALA A 23 5.53 -2.61 -3.32
N LEU A 24 5.13 -2.64 -4.59
CA LEU A 24 5.01 -1.45 -5.44
C LEU A 24 3.53 -1.15 -5.69
N ILE A 25 3.12 0.07 -5.36
CA ILE A 25 1.76 0.56 -5.56
C ILE A 25 1.80 1.60 -6.68
N ILE A 26 0.88 1.53 -7.63
CA ILE A 26 0.64 2.61 -8.61
C ILE A 26 -0.62 3.34 -8.18
N ASP A 27 -0.46 4.60 -7.76
CA ASP A 27 -1.53 5.49 -7.32
C ASP A 27 -2.18 6.25 -8.50
N ASP A 28 -3.17 7.09 -8.23
CA ASP A 28 -3.83 8.04 -9.14
C ASP A 28 -4.50 7.42 -10.39
N ILE A 29 -4.86 6.15 -10.36
CA ILE A 29 -5.48 5.44 -11.49
C ILE A 29 -6.97 5.81 -11.63
N GLY A 30 -7.43 6.13 -12.85
CA GLY A 30 -8.86 6.23 -13.13
C GLY A 30 -9.32 7.44 -13.95
N TYR A 31 -8.48 8.44 -14.19
CA TYR A 31 -8.86 9.63 -14.95
C TYR A 31 -8.58 9.53 -16.44
N ARG A 32 -7.49 8.89 -16.85
CA ARG A 32 -6.95 8.95 -18.22
C ARG A 32 -6.96 7.58 -18.87
N HIS A 33 -7.23 7.52 -20.16
CA HIS A 33 -7.05 6.29 -20.93
C HIS A 33 -5.60 5.78 -20.92
N THR A 34 -4.63 6.67 -20.73
CA THR A 34 -3.22 6.28 -20.57
C THR A 34 -2.98 5.45 -19.31
N ASP A 35 -3.88 5.53 -18.29
CA ASP A 35 -3.78 4.74 -17.07
C ASP A 35 -3.93 3.22 -17.35
N GLU A 36 -4.53 2.84 -18.50
CA GLU A 36 -4.60 1.43 -18.92
C GLU A 36 -3.21 0.77 -19.07
N ALA A 37 -2.16 1.57 -19.28
CA ALA A 37 -0.80 1.07 -19.39
C ALA A 37 -0.31 0.35 -18.12
N VAL A 38 -0.89 0.64 -16.93
CA VAL A 38 -0.56 -0.07 -15.67
C VAL A 38 -0.85 -1.56 -15.76
N LEU A 39 -1.83 -1.97 -16.57
CA LEU A 39 -2.22 -3.35 -16.81
C LEU A 39 -1.15 -4.17 -17.56
N THR A 40 -0.07 -3.54 -18.00
CA THR A 40 1.09 -4.20 -18.63
C THR A 40 2.21 -4.53 -17.63
N LEU A 41 2.09 -4.06 -16.39
CA LEU A 41 3.01 -4.40 -15.30
C LEU A 41 2.74 -5.82 -14.77
N PRO A 42 3.70 -6.45 -14.06
CA PRO A 42 3.48 -7.73 -13.38
C PRO A 42 2.30 -7.66 -12.40
N SER A 43 1.53 -8.73 -12.30
CA SER A 43 0.34 -8.79 -11.41
C SER A 43 0.65 -8.66 -9.92
N THR A 44 1.92 -8.78 -9.54
CA THR A 44 2.41 -8.49 -8.17
C THR A 44 2.40 -7.00 -7.82
N VAL A 45 2.30 -6.10 -8.82
CA VAL A 45 2.12 -4.65 -8.59
C VAL A 45 0.68 -4.37 -8.16
N THR A 46 0.52 -3.64 -7.06
CA THR A 46 -0.80 -3.22 -6.55
C THR A 46 -1.29 -1.97 -7.29
N LEU A 47 -2.56 -1.95 -7.69
CA LEU A 47 -3.18 -0.85 -8.41
C LEU A 47 -4.12 -0.08 -7.48
N SER A 48 -3.80 1.19 -7.20
CA SER A 48 -4.55 2.07 -6.31
C SER A 48 -5.39 3.06 -7.12
N VAL A 49 -6.71 2.91 -7.03
CA VAL A 49 -7.69 3.50 -7.93
C VAL A 49 -8.46 4.61 -7.23
N LEU A 50 -8.50 5.80 -7.84
CA LEU A 50 -9.29 6.93 -7.39
C LEU A 50 -10.80 6.64 -7.50
N PRO A 51 -11.59 6.90 -6.43
CA PRO A 51 -13.03 6.65 -6.46
C PRO A 51 -13.77 7.60 -7.40
N HIS A 52 -14.91 7.13 -7.96
CA HIS A 52 -15.83 7.94 -8.74
C HIS A 52 -15.24 8.65 -9.97
N THR A 53 -14.06 8.24 -10.43
CA THR A 53 -13.46 8.74 -11.66
C THR A 53 -14.01 7.98 -12.88
N PRO A 54 -13.92 8.54 -14.11
CA PRO A 54 -14.56 7.95 -15.30
C PRO A 54 -14.17 6.51 -15.58
N LEU A 55 -12.92 6.12 -15.30
CA LEU A 55 -12.38 4.79 -15.59
C LEU A 55 -12.17 3.92 -14.34
N SER A 56 -12.48 4.42 -13.14
CA SER A 56 -12.18 3.73 -11.87
C SER A 56 -12.71 2.29 -11.85
N LYS A 57 -14.00 2.11 -12.13
CA LYS A 57 -14.65 0.80 -12.09
C LYS A 57 -14.14 -0.15 -13.18
N GLN A 58 -13.87 0.39 -14.38
CA GLN A 58 -13.33 -0.38 -15.50
C GLN A 58 -11.92 -0.89 -15.19
N LEU A 59 -11.02 0.01 -14.75
CA LEU A 59 -9.62 -0.33 -14.48
C LEU A 59 -9.47 -1.23 -13.26
N ALA A 60 -10.27 -1.03 -12.20
CA ALA A 60 -10.29 -1.93 -11.05
C ALA A 60 -10.68 -3.37 -11.48
N LYS A 61 -11.73 -3.52 -12.30
CA LYS A 61 -12.14 -4.83 -12.82
C LYS A 61 -11.08 -5.46 -13.72
N ALA A 62 -10.52 -4.68 -14.64
CA ALA A 62 -9.50 -5.17 -15.58
C ALA A 62 -8.21 -5.58 -14.84
N GLY A 63 -7.77 -4.79 -13.86
CA GLY A 63 -6.63 -5.12 -13.01
C GLY A 63 -6.86 -6.40 -12.22
N HIS A 64 -8.00 -6.50 -11.54
CA HIS A 64 -8.38 -7.71 -10.80
C HIS A 64 -8.40 -8.96 -11.69
N ALA A 65 -9.00 -8.87 -12.89
CA ALA A 65 -9.03 -9.97 -13.84
C ALA A 65 -7.65 -10.42 -14.33
N LYS A 66 -6.66 -9.52 -14.29
CA LYS A 66 -5.24 -9.83 -14.59
C LYS A 66 -4.44 -10.30 -13.37
N GLY A 67 -5.07 -10.39 -12.20
CA GLY A 67 -4.45 -10.87 -10.97
C GLY A 67 -3.78 -9.78 -10.12
N HIS A 68 -3.92 -8.50 -10.47
CA HIS A 68 -3.44 -7.41 -9.62
C HIS A 68 -4.27 -7.30 -8.34
N GLU A 69 -3.62 -6.96 -7.25
CA GLU A 69 -4.30 -6.49 -6.06
C GLU A 69 -4.83 -5.07 -6.31
N ILE A 70 -6.10 -4.84 -5.93
CA ILE A 70 -6.76 -3.55 -6.08
C ILE A 70 -6.83 -2.85 -4.73
N MET A 71 -6.55 -1.55 -4.72
CA MET A 71 -6.61 -0.66 -3.57
C MET A 71 -7.47 0.56 -3.90
N LEU A 72 -8.18 1.09 -2.91
CA LEU A 72 -8.86 2.37 -3.01
C LEU A 72 -7.88 3.50 -2.72
N HIS A 73 -7.74 4.46 -3.65
CA HIS A 73 -6.96 5.68 -3.46
C HIS A 73 -7.87 6.83 -3.06
N LEU A 74 -8.06 7.04 -1.74
CA LEU A 74 -9.07 7.95 -1.21
C LEU A 74 -8.54 9.38 -1.10
N PRO A 75 -9.16 10.37 -1.81
CA PRO A 75 -8.75 11.77 -1.69
C PRO A 75 -9.04 12.33 -0.30
N MET A 76 -8.03 12.96 0.31
CA MET A 76 -8.08 13.55 1.63
C MET A 76 -7.49 14.95 1.61
N GLU A 77 -8.04 15.87 2.41
CA GLU A 77 -7.66 17.27 2.45
C GLU A 77 -6.18 17.48 2.74
N ALA A 78 -5.56 18.37 1.96
CA ALA A 78 -4.16 18.75 2.09
C ALA A 78 -4.00 20.16 2.63
N LEU A 79 -2.89 20.43 3.32
CA LEU A 79 -2.54 21.75 3.88
C LEU A 79 -2.46 22.87 2.85
N ASN A 80 -2.15 22.54 1.61
CA ASN A 80 -1.98 23.52 0.53
C ASN A 80 -3.30 23.94 -0.13
N GLY A 81 -4.46 23.46 0.34
CA GLY A 81 -5.78 23.80 -0.20
C GLY A 81 -6.05 23.29 -1.63
N LYS A 82 -5.24 22.36 -2.13
CA LYS A 82 -5.42 21.79 -3.47
C LYS A 82 -6.77 21.08 -3.56
N ALA A 83 -7.50 21.31 -4.66
CA ALA A 83 -8.79 20.69 -4.89
C ALA A 83 -8.71 19.16 -4.86
N LEU A 84 -9.61 18.54 -4.09
CA LEU A 84 -9.76 17.10 -4.02
C LEU A 84 -10.52 16.57 -5.24
N GLY A 85 -10.29 15.40 -5.66
CA GLY A 85 -11.13 14.72 -6.63
C GLY A 85 -12.51 14.32 -6.04
N PRO A 86 -13.35 13.63 -6.83
CA PRO A 86 -14.62 13.09 -6.38
C PRO A 86 -14.46 12.20 -5.14
N GLY A 87 -15.43 12.27 -4.22
CA GLY A 87 -15.40 11.47 -2.99
C GLY A 87 -14.45 11.97 -1.91
N GLY A 88 -13.74 13.10 -2.13
CA GLY A 88 -12.75 13.63 -1.19
C GLY A 88 -13.30 13.93 0.19
N LEU A 89 -12.47 13.68 1.22
CA LEU A 89 -12.75 13.97 2.62
C LEU A 89 -12.13 15.29 3.03
N THR A 90 -12.89 16.11 3.75
CA THR A 90 -12.42 17.40 4.30
C THR A 90 -12.52 17.44 5.83
N SER A 91 -11.70 18.28 6.44
CA SER A 91 -11.64 18.50 7.89
C SER A 91 -12.93 19.10 8.49
N THR A 92 -13.79 19.69 7.65
CA THR A 92 -15.08 20.26 8.06
C THR A 92 -16.23 19.25 8.11
N MET A 93 -16.00 18.01 7.66
CA MET A 93 -17.01 16.95 7.67
C MET A 93 -17.18 16.37 9.07
N ASN A 94 -18.43 16.09 9.44
CA ASN A 94 -18.74 15.33 10.64
C ASN A 94 -18.60 13.82 10.42
N GLU A 95 -18.73 13.04 11.50
CA GLU A 95 -18.61 11.59 11.49
C GLU A 95 -19.49 10.91 10.43
N ALA A 96 -20.79 11.26 10.40
CA ALA A 96 -21.74 10.63 9.46
C ALA A 96 -21.35 10.90 8.00
N GLN A 97 -20.88 12.09 7.69
CA GLN A 97 -20.43 12.47 6.35
C GLN A 97 -19.17 11.71 5.95
N ILE A 98 -18.16 11.61 6.84
CA ILE A 98 -16.92 10.86 6.56
C ILE A 98 -17.24 9.39 6.34
N ARG A 99 -18.00 8.76 7.24
CA ARG A 99 -18.35 7.33 7.11
C ARG A 99 -19.09 7.04 5.81
N THR A 100 -20.10 7.85 5.48
CA THR A 100 -20.85 7.71 4.23
C THR A 100 -19.93 7.79 3.03
N LYS A 101 -19.08 8.82 2.96
CA LYS A 101 -18.15 9.00 1.83
C LYS A 101 -17.13 7.88 1.70
N VAL A 102 -16.58 7.39 2.82
CA VAL A 102 -15.64 6.25 2.79
C VAL A 102 -16.32 5.00 2.26
N LEU A 103 -17.54 4.69 2.74
CA LEU A 103 -18.30 3.52 2.28
C LEU A 103 -18.68 3.62 0.80
N ASP A 104 -19.11 4.80 0.34
CA ASP A 104 -19.43 5.06 -1.07
C ASP A 104 -18.18 4.93 -1.95
N ALA A 105 -17.04 5.45 -1.50
CA ALA A 105 -15.78 5.32 -2.22
C ALA A 105 -15.35 3.85 -2.35
N ILE A 106 -15.44 3.06 -1.26
CA ILE A 106 -15.17 1.61 -1.29
C ILE A 106 -16.10 0.90 -2.29
N ALA A 107 -17.38 1.24 -2.30
CA ALA A 107 -18.35 0.64 -3.23
C ALA A 107 -18.05 1.00 -4.70
N SER A 108 -17.43 2.15 -4.97
CA SER A 108 -17.08 2.61 -6.32
C SER A 108 -15.87 1.91 -6.92
N VAL A 109 -14.98 1.34 -6.07
CA VAL A 109 -13.76 0.63 -6.49
C VAL A 109 -13.90 -0.86 -6.14
N PRO A 110 -14.46 -1.68 -7.04
CA PRO A 110 -14.68 -3.11 -6.76
C PRO A 110 -13.36 -3.85 -6.55
N PHE A 111 -13.41 -4.90 -5.71
CA PHE A 111 -12.28 -5.78 -5.37
C PHE A 111 -11.17 -5.12 -4.53
N ALA A 112 -11.35 -3.88 -4.04
CA ALA A 112 -10.38 -3.26 -3.16
C ALA A 112 -10.17 -4.10 -1.89
N LYS A 113 -8.91 -4.46 -1.60
CA LYS A 113 -8.48 -5.16 -0.37
C LYS A 113 -7.90 -4.22 0.67
N GLY A 114 -7.50 -3.03 0.24
CA GLY A 114 -6.94 -2.00 1.10
C GLY A 114 -7.27 -0.61 0.61
N MET A 115 -6.83 0.37 1.35
CA MET A 115 -6.96 1.79 1.04
C MET A 115 -5.67 2.53 1.36
N ASN A 116 -5.33 3.54 0.55
CA ASN A 116 -4.33 4.54 0.90
C ASN A 116 -4.87 5.96 0.67
N ASN A 117 -4.19 6.96 1.20
CA ASN A 117 -4.60 8.33 1.05
C ASN A 117 -3.97 8.98 -0.21
N HIS A 118 -4.82 9.57 -1.08
CA HIS A 118 -4.42 10.57 -2.06
C HIS A 118 -4.31 11.93 -1.37
N MET A 119 -3.15 12.60 -1.45
CA MET A 119 -2.84 13.79 -0.64
C MET A 119 -3.02 13.52 0.86
N GLY A 120 -3.78 14.35 1.59
CA GLY A 120 -4.15 14.09 2.99
C GLY A 120 -3.24 14.74 4.01
N SER A 121 -2.33 15.63 3.62
CA SER A 121 -1.38 16.25 4.56
C SER A 121 -2.04 17.10 5.67
N LEU A 122 -3.34 17.44 5.56
CA LEU A 122 -4.13 18.01 6.63
C LEU A 122 -4.97 16.94 7.35
N LEU A 123 -5.80 16.20 6.61
CA LEU A 123 -6.80 15.33 7.22
C LEU A 123 -6.16 14.19 8.02
N THR A 124 -5.04 13.63 7.57
CA THR A 124 -4.37 12.53 8.27
C THR A 124 -3.77 12.94 9.63
N GLN A 125 -3.65 14.24 9.92
CA GLN A 125 -3.22 14.75 11.24
C GLN A 125 -4.36 14.81 12.27
N LEU A 126 -5.61 14.67 11.83
CA LEU A 126 -6.77 14.88 12.70
C LEU A 126 -7.23 13.56 13.32
N ASP A 127 -7.34 13.55 14.65
CA ASP A 127 -7.66 12.35 15.42
C ASP A 127 -9.02 11.75 15.08
N GLU A 128 -10.09 12.56 15.13
CA GLU A 128 -11.46 12.10 14.93
C GLU A 128 -11.72 11.66 13.48
N PRO A 129 -11.39 12.47 12.43
CA PRO A 129 -11.54 12.04 11.05
C PRO A 129 -10.82 10.74 10.73
N MET A 130 -9.58 10.57 11.21
CA MET A 130 -8.82 9.33 10.99
C MET A 130 -9.39 8.15 11.76
N LEU A 131 -9.95 8.37 12.96
CA LEU A 131 -10.65 7.32 13.69
C LEU A 131 -11.86 6.81 12.88
N TRP A 132 -12.71 7.70 12.38
CA TRP A 132 -13.91 7.33 11.59
C TRP A 132 -13.56 6.63 10.27
N VAL A 133 -12.45 7.04 9.64
CA VAL A 133 -11.90 6.35 8.47
C VAL A 133 -11.51 4.92 8.84
N MET A 134 -10.71 4.74 9.90
CA MET A 134 -10.22 3.41 10.29
C MET A 134 -11.36 2.48 10.77
N GLU A 135 -12.38 3.00 11.45
CA GLU A 135 -13.56 2.22 11.81
C GLU A 135 -14.33 1.73 10.57
N SER A 136 -14.44 2.58 9.54
CA SER A 136 -15.05 2.17 8.26
C SER A 136 -14.25 1.08 7.56
N LEU A 137 -12.91 1.16 7.59
CA LEU A 137 -12.03 0.12 7.05
C LEU A 137 -12.13 -1.19 7.84
N LYS A 138 -12.16 -1.12 9.16
CA LYS A 138 -12.38 -2.29 10.03
C LYS A 138 -13.69 -3.00 9.69
N GLN A 139 -14.78 -2.23 9.55
CA GLN A 139 -16.09 -2.77 9.17
C GLN A 139 -16.05 -3.51 7.82
N LYS A 140 -15.22 -3.04 6.89
CA LYS A 140 -15.06 -3.62 5.54
C LYS A 140 -13.91 -4.62 5.43
N GLN A 141 -13.18 -4.88 6.53
CA GLN A 141 -12.01 -5.76 6.58
C GLN A 141 -10.92 -5.35 5.58
N LEU A 142 -10.72 -4.04 5.39
CA LEU A 142 -9.69 -3.47 4.54
C LEU A 142 -8.47 -3.08 5.38
N TYR A 143 -7.27 -3.25 4.82
CA TYR A 143 -6.04 -2.70 5.40
C TYR A 143 -5.80 -1.26 4.94
N PHE A 144 -4.93 -0.55 5.62
CA PHE A 144 -4.54 0.82 5.26
C PHE A 144 -3.06 0.91 4.91
N VAL A 145 -2.73 1.74 3.91
CA VAL A 145 -1.35 2.16 3.65
C VAL A 145 -1.28 3.68 3.80
N ASP A 146 -0.52 4.14 4.78
CA ASP A 146 -0.25 5.57 4.93
C ASP A 146 0.74 6.03 3.84
N SER A 147 0.29 6.90 2.92
CA SER A 147 1.14 7.48 1.88
C SER A 147 2.16 8.48 2.44
N MET A 148 2.15 8.72 3.76
CA MET A 148 3.13 9.57 4.48
C MET A 148 3.32 10.95 3.83
N THR A 149 2.22 11.64 3.55
CA THR A 149 2.21 13.00 2.98
C THR A 149 2.51 14.07 4.02
N THR A 150 2.54 13.70 5.29
CA THR A 150 2.98 14.48 6.45
C THR A 150 3.63 13.56 7.49
N GLN A 151 4.61 14.07 8.22
CA GLN A 151 5.21 13.33 9.35
C GLN A 151 4.31 13.30 10.59
N PHE A 152 3.28 14.16 10.64
CA PHE A 152 2.37 14.31 11.78
C PHE A 152 1.10 13.45 11.65
N THR A 153 1.09 12.50 10.74
CA THR A 153 -0.05 11.61 10.53
C THR A 153 -0.44 10.86 11.81
N ARG A 154 -1.74 10.72 12.02
CA ARG A 154 -2.35 9.93 13.12
C ARG A 154 -2.87 8.58 12.64
N ALA A 155 -2.64 8.27 11.36
CA ALA A 155 -3.19 7.07 10.74
C ALA A 155 -2.76 5.79 11.48
N ARG A 156 -1.46 5.65 11.79
CA ARG A 156 -0.92 4.50 12.50
C ARG A 156 -1.53 4.34 13.89
N ASP A 157 -1.62 5.43 14.66
CA ASP A 157 -2.17 5.40 16.02
C ASP A 157 -3.63 4.92 16.03
N LYS A 158 -4.44 5.39 15.07
CA LYS A 158 -5.86 5.03 14.97
C LYS A 158 -6.05 3.60 14.44
N ALA A 159 -5.20 3.18 13.52
CA ALA A 159 -5.21 1.80 13.03
C ALA A 159 -4.84 0.80 14.13
N ASP A 160 -3.78 1.07 14.88
CA ASP A 160 -3.34 0.20 15.99
C ASP A 160 -4.42 0.11 17.09
N LEU A 161 -5.07 1.26 17.43
CA LEU A 161 -6.18 1.30 18.39
C LEU A 161 -7.33 0.37 18.00
N LEU A 162 -7.62 0.27 16.71
CA LEU A 162 -8.76 -0.50 16.20
C LEU A 162 -8.38 -1.91 15.70
N GLY A 163 -7.09 -2.21 15.61
CA GLY A 163 -6.59 -3.46 15.02
C GLY A 163 -6.77 -3.52 13.51
N VAL A 164 -6.72 -2.37 12.81
CA VAL A 164 -6.69 -2.30 11.35
C VAL A 164 -5.26 -2.57 10.87
N PRO A 165 -5.03 -3.59 10.02
CA PRO A 165 -3.70 -3.85 9.49
C PRO A 165 -3.19 -2.63 8.70
N THR A 166 -1.96 -2.17 9.01
CA THR A 166 -1.46 -0.91 8.46
C THR A 166 0.01 -1.01 8.05
N LEU A 167 0.30 -0.48 6.88
CA LEU A 167 1.64 -0.24 6.35
C LEU A 167 1.86 1.26 6.14
N LYS A 168 3.10 1.65 5.86
CA LYS A 168 3.45 3.02 5.46
C LYS A 168 4.35 2.99 4.23
N ARG A 169 4.24 4.00 3.38
CA ARG A 169 5.19 4.22 2.29
C ARG A 169 6.56 4.61 2.82
N GLN A 170 7.60 4.03 2.29
CA GLN A 170 8.98 4.43 2.53
C GLN A 170 9.53 5.31 1.41
N LEU A 171 9.10 5.12 0.15
CA LEU A 171 9.69 5.79 -1.00
C LEU A 171 8.65 6.16 -2.06
N PHE A 172 8.78 7.35 -2.67
CA PHE A 172 8.19 7.67 -3.97
C PHE A 172 9.23 7.47 -5.07
N LEU A 173 8.85 6.73 -6.11
CA LEU A 173 9.76 6.42 -7.22
C LEU A 173 9.90 7.59 -8.21
N ASP A 174 8.83 8.35 -8.43
CA ASP A 174 8.64 9.21 -9.61
C ASP A 174 8.30 10.67 -9.30
N ASN A 175 8.83 11.22 -8.20
CA ASN A 175 8.76 12.65 -7.93
C ASN A 175 9.43 13.49 -9.03
N ASN A 176 10.35 12.90 -9.79
CA ASN A 176 10.97 13.47 -10.98
C ASN A 176 10.97 12.38 -12.07
N LEU A 177 10.42 12.72 -13.24
CA LEU A 177 10.18 11.77 -14.33
C LEU A 177 11.38 11.58 -15.28
N SER A 178 12.50 12.29 -15.06
CA SER A 178 13.71 12.06 -15.87
C SER A 178 14.23 10.63 -15.64
N GLU A 179 14.73 10.01 -16.70
CA GLU A 179 15.23 8.63 -16.64
C GLU A 179 16.34 8.46 -15.57
N SER A 180 17.22 9.44 -15.46
CA SER A 180 18.28 9.42 -14.43
C SER A 180 17.75 9.53 -13.01
N ALA A 181 16.65 10.26 -12.78
CA ALA A 181 16.02 10.37 -11.48
C ALA A 181 15.27 9.07 -11.12
N LEU A 182 14.54 8.49 -12.08
CA LEU A 182 13.88 7.19 -11.90
C LEU A 182 14.90 6.09 -11.59
N GLU A 183 16.02 6.03 -12.31
CA GLU A 183 17.10 5.07 -12.06
C GLU A 183 17.70 5.26 -10.66
N LYS A 184 17.97 6.51 -10.25
CA LYS A 184 18.47 6.82 -8.90
C LYS A 184 17.50 6.35 -7.82
N GLN A 185 16.19 6.61 -8.00
CA GLN A 185 15.18 6.20 -7.03
C GLN A 185 14.96 4.68 -7.02
N PHE A 186 15.09 4.02 -8.17
CA PHE A 186 15.03 2.56 -8.24
C PHE A 186 16.20 1.92 -7.47
N ASN A 187 17.42 2.42 -7.64
CA ASN A 187 18.57 1.92 -6.92
C ASN A 187 18.45 2.17 -5.40
N LEU A 188 17.93 3.34 -4.99
CA LEU A 188 17.63 3.63 -3.59
C LEU A 188 16.55 2.68 -3.03
N MET A 189 15.53 2.36 -3.83
CA MET A 189 14.49 1.41 -3.47
C MET A 189 15.08 0.01 -3.22
N VAL A 190 15.99 -0.46 -4.07
CA VAL A 190 16.73 -1.72 -3.91
C VAL A 190 17.55 -1.70 -2.62
N GLU A 191 18.35 -0.67 -2.40
CA GLU A 191 19.17 -0.51 -1.19
C GLU A 191 18.32 -0.54 0.08
N GLN A 192 17.22 0.22 0.10
CA GLN A 192 16.33 0.30 1.25
C GLN A 192 15.61 -1.03 1.52
N ALA A 193 15.25 -1.77 0.48
CA ALA A 193 14.65 -3.10 0.63
C ALA A 193 15.63 -4.08 1.29
N HIS A 194 16.89 -4.05 0.93
CA HIS A 194 17.93 -4.86 1.60
C HIS A 194 18.13 -4.49 3.06
N ILE A 195 18.13 -3.19 3.38
CA ILE A 195 18.34 -2.72 4.77
C ILE A 195 17.15 -3.07 5.67
N GLN A 196 15.91 -2.92 5.16
CA GLN A 196 14.69 -3.04 5.96
C GLN A 196 14.06 -4.44 5.91
N GLY A 197 14.44 -5.28 4.94
CA GLY A 197 13.81 -6.58 4.66
C GLY A 197 12.46 -6.47 3.95
N ASN A 198 11.66 -5.43 4.25
CA ASN A 198 10.37 -5.14 3.62
C ASN A 198 10.27 -3.67 3.25
N LEU A 199 9.76 -3.37 2.05
CA LEU A 199 9.60 -2.00 1.57
C LEU A 199 8.27 -1.80 0.86
N VAL A 200 7.59 -0.66 1.11
CA VAL A 200 6.46 -0.17 0.32
C VAL A 200 6.90 1.05 -0.47
N ALA A 201 6.91 0.95 -1.80
CA ALA A 201 7.15 2.05 -2.72
C ALA A 201 5.86 2.45 -3.43
N ILE A 202 5.72 3.75 -3.72
CA ILE A 202 4.60 4.30 -4.50
C ILE A 202 5.15 4.97 -5.74
N ALA A 203 4.42 4.80 -6.86
CA ALA A 203 4.63 5.48 -8.12
C ALA A 203 3.27 5.87 -8.74
N HIS A 204 3.28 6.61 -9.84
CA HIS A 204 2.08 7.10 -10.51
C HIS A 204 2.04 6.65 -11.99
N PRO A 205 0.87 6.68 -12.67
CA PRO A 205 0.71 6.14 -14.02
C PRO A 205 1.22 7.10 -15.12
N HIS A 206 2.37 7.75 -14.88
CA HIS A 206 3.03 8.54 -15.90
C HIS A 206 3.62 7.63 -16.98
N PRO A 207 3.53 7.99 -18.27
CA PRO A 207 4.09 7.17 -19.34
C PRO A 207 5.57 6.82 -19.15
N GLU A 208 6.36 7.77 -18.63
CA GLU A 208 7.77 7.60 -18.31
C GLU A 208 7.98 6.56 -17.22
N THR A 209 7.21 6.64 -16.14
CA THR A 209 7.25 5.71 -15.01
C THR A 209 6.89 4.29 -15.47
N ILE A 210 5.79 4.12 -16.21
CA ILE A 210 5.36 2.80 -16.69
C ILE A 210 6.38 2.19 -17.64
N ARG A 211 6.94 2.98 -18.58
CA ARG A 211 7.99 2.52 -19.48
C ARG A 211 9.23 2.07 -18.70
N PHE A 212 9.67 2.88 -17.73
CA PHE A 212 10.82 2.57 -16.88
C PHE A 212 10.59 1.29 -16.07
N LEU A 213 9.45 1.15 -15.40
CA LEU A 213 9.11 -0.03 -14.61
C LEU A 213 9.07 -1.31 -15.45
N ARG A 214 8.46 -1.27 -16.64
CA ARG A 214 8.43 -2.41 -17.56
C ARG A 214 9.83 -2.92 -17.93
N ALA A 215 10.77 -2.00 -18.10
CA ALA A 215 12.15 -2.35 -18.46
C ALA A 215 12.97 -2.86 -17.26
N ASN A 216 12.66 -2.41 -16.05
CA ASN A 216 13.57 -2.55 -14.91
C ASN A 216 13.06 -3.48 -13.78
N LEU A 217 11.75 -3.75 -13.64
CA LEU A 217 11.23 -4.57 -12.53
C LEU A 217 11.85 -5.98 -12.48
N ALA A 218 12.24 -6.55 -13.62
CA ALA A 218 12.90 -7.86 -13.66
C ALA A 218 14.27 -7.86 -12.94
N ARG A 219 14.92 -6.70 -12.79
CA ARG A 219 16.20 -6.54 -12.07
C ARG A 219 16.06 -6.90 -10.59
N LEU A 220 14.90 -6.67 -9.97
CA LEU A 220 14.66 -6.96 -8.56
C LEU A 220 15.00 -8.42 -8.21
N LYS A 221 14.67 -9.36 -9.10
CA LYS A 221 14.99 -10.76 -8.89
C LYS A 221 16.51 -11.02 -8.87
N ALA A 222 17.28 -10.34 -9.72
CA ALA A 222 18.73 -10.45 -9.73
C ALA A 222 19.36 -9.85 -8.47
N GLU A 223 18.70 -8.85 -7.88
CA GLU A 223 19.07 -8.24 -6.61
C GLU A 223 18.57 -9.06 -5.40
N GLY A 224 17.96 -10.23 -5.58
CA GLY A 224 17.43 -11.04 -4.47
C GLY A 224 16.21 -10.44 -3.78
N ILE A 225 15.47 -9.55 -4.44
CA ILE A 225 14.26 -8.91 -3.93
C ILE A 225 13.03 -9.55 -4.60
N GLU A 226 12.09 -9.98 -3.78
CA GLU A 226 10.80 -10.50 -4.22
C GLU A 226 9.78 -9.35 -4.33
N LEU A 227 9.24 -9.12 -5.54
CA LEU A 227 8.12 -8.20 -5.75
C LEU A 227 6.82 -8.91 -5.36
N VAL A 228 6.09 -8.37 -4.39
CA VAL A 228 4.88 -8.98 -3.83
C VAL A 228 3.70 -8.02 -3.83
N PRO A 229 2.44 -8.51 -3.88
CA PRO A 229 1.27 -7.68 -3.60
C PRO A 229 1.36 -7.05 -2.20
N THR A 230 0.83 -5.84 -2.03
CA THR A 230 0.96 -5.07 -0.79
C THR A 230 0.46 -5.83 0.44
N SER A 231 -0.64 -6.57 0.31
CA SER A 231 -1.20 -7.37 1.42
C SER A 231 -0.25 -8.45 1.96
N LYS A 232 0.76 -8.88 1.20
CA LYS A 232 1.76 -9.87 1.64
C LYS A 232 2.74 -9.31 2.66
N LEU A 233 2.89 -7.99 2.75
CA LEU A 233 3.74 -7.34 3.74
C LEU A 233 3.02 -7.09 5.09
N LEU A 234 1.72 -7.37 5.17
CA LEU A 234 0.97 -7.19 6.41
C LEU A 234 1.40 -8.22 7.46
N PRO A 235 1.45 -7.85 8.75
CA PRO A 235 1.71 -8.78 9.82
C PRO A 235 0.68 -9.92 9.84
N ILE A 236 1.15 -11.16 9.88
CA ILE A 236 0.30 -12.38 9.83
C ILE A 236 -0.73 -12.38 10.97
N ASP A 237 -0.37 -11.88 12.15
CA ASP A 237 -1.19 -11.86 13.36
C ASP A 237 -2.44 -10.98 13.24
N LEU A 238 -2.44 -10.03 12.30
CA LEU A 238 -3.56 -9.11 12.06
C LEU A 238 -4.49 -9.61 10.94
N VAL A 239 -4.01 -10.46 10.06
CA VAL A 239 -4.79 -10.97 8.91
C VAL A 239 -5.79 -12.06 9.34
N HIS A 240 -5.53 -12.75 10.46
CA HIS A 240 -6.33 -13.91 10.94
C HIS A 240 -7.10 -13.67 12.24
N ARG A 241 -7.27 -12.44 12.68
CA ARG A 241 -8.18 -12.17 13.81
C ARG A 241 -9.63 -12.32 13.35
N GLU A 242 -10.21 -13.50 13.60
CA GLU A 242 -11.66 -13.65 13.59
C GLU A 242 -12.28 -12.58 14.52
N PRO A 243 -13.44 -12.01 14.17
CA PRO A 243 -14.11 -11.06 15.04
C PRO A 243 -14.44 -11.76 16.36
N THR A 244 -13.76 -11.40 17.44
CA THR A 244 -14.13 -11.83 18.79
C THR A 244 -15.52 -11.27 19.06
N ASN A 245 -16.52 -12.13 18.99
CA ASN A 245 -17.90 -11.83 19.35
C ASN A 245 -17.91 -11.42 20.83
N PRO A 246 -18.23 -10.16 21.19
CA PRO A 246 -18.35 -9.79 22.59
C PRO A 246 -19.63 -10.42 23.12
N THR A 247 -19.55 -11.61 23.69
CA THR A 247 -20.60 -12.16 24.55
C THR A 247 -20.71 -11.23 25.76
N VAL A 248 -21.60 -10.27 25.68
CA VAL A 248 -22.07 -9.48 26.82
C VAL A 248 -22.69 -10.46 27.81
N ARG A 249 -21.97 -10.86 28.85
CA ARG A 249 -22.57 -11.44 30.04
C ARG A 249 -23.27 -10.32 30.80
N LEU A 250 -24.56 -10.18 30.56
CA LEU A 250 -25.44 -9.49 31.50
C LEU A 250 -25.48 -10.29 32.80
N LYS A 251 -25.01 -9.68 33.87
CA LYS A 251 -25.34 -10.07 35.26
C LYS A 251 -26.28 -9.05 35.82
#